data_2b2cf9a11af221902aa04994dbf3fef6
#
_entry.id   2b2cf9a11af221902aa04994dbf3fef6
#
_cell.length_a   1.000
_cell.length_b   1.000
_cell.length_c   1.000
_cell.angle_alpha   90.00
_cell.angle_beta   90.00
_cell.angle_gamma   90.00
#
_symmetry.space_group_name_H-M   'P 1'
#
loop_
_entity.id
_entity.type
_entity.pdbx_description
1 polymer ?
#
loop_
_entity_poly.entity_id
_entity_poly.type
_entity_poly.pdbx_seq_one_letter_code
_entity_poly.pdbx_strand_id
1 'polypeptide(L)'
;MEIRAEEISAVIRGQIKDYEKKVEVSETGTVLSVGDGVARVYGVEKAMAMEMLEFPGGIYGLCLNLEEDNVGVAIMGDDTKIKEGDTVKRTGRIAEIPVGEAVLGRVIDAVGNPLDGKGPIDATEYRRIEMVAPGVIARQPVNEPMYTGCKAIDAMTPIGRGQRELIIGDRQIGKTALCVDAIINQKDTDIFCIYVAVGQKKSTVAQVVDTLQRHGAMEYTTVVSACASDPATQQFLAPYAGCSIGEYYRNSGKHALIIYDDLSKQAAAYRQVSLLLRRPPGREAFPGDIFYNHSRLLERAAKMNDELGAGSLTALPIIETQAGDVSAYIPTNVISITDGQVYLEPGLFFSGVRPAINVGLSVSRVGGAAQTKAMKKVAGTLKLDMAQFRELEAFAQFGSDLDKATQRQLERGYRLVEILKQPQYQPVPAEKEIVSLFAGAYGYLDEWPVEGIAEYEKQMLEFMESKYADLLKEIKDENQISDALEGKLKKALDEFKSVFQPPTQ
;
A
#
# COMPACT_ATOMS: atom_id res chain seq x y z
N MET A 1 -30.99 -3.44 -71.79
CA MET A 1 -29.63 -3.46 -71.23
C MET A 1 -29.45 -4.85 -70.60
N GLU A 2 -28.85 -5.77 -71.36
CA GLU A 2 -28.56 -7.11 -70.85
C GLU A 2 -27.31 -7.04 -69.94
N ILE A 3 -27.50 -7.33 -68.65
CA ILE A 3 -26.40 -7.41 -67.70
C ILE A 3 -25.62 -8.68 -68.04
N ARG A 4 -24.36 -8.58 -68.40
CA ARG A 4 -23.54 -9.73 -68.77
C ARG A 4 -23.24 -10.57 -67.51
N ALA A 5 -23.34 -11.88 -67.63
CA ALA A 5 -23.09 -12.85 -66.55
C ALA A 5 -21.71 -12.68 -65.87
N GLU A 6 -20.74 -12.12 -66.63
CA GLU A 6 -19.41 -11.79 -66.11
C GLU A 6 -19.38 -10.61 -65.12
N GLU A 7 -20.26 -9.61 -65.29
CA GLU A 7 -20.37 -8.48 -64.38
C GLU A 7 -21.02 -8.90 -63.06
N ILE A 8 -22.05 -9.76 -63.11
CA ILE A 8 -22.66 -10.34 -61.93
C ILE A 8 -21.65 -11.22 -61.19
N SER A 9 -20.85 -12.01 -61.87
CA SER A 9 -19.81 -12.85 -61.29
C SER A 9 -18.69 -12.03 -60.68
N ALA A 10 -18.34 -10.87 -61.26
CA ALA A 10 -17.34 -9.96 -60.68
C ALA A 10 -17.85 -9.27 -59.40
N VAL A 11 -19.11 -8.84 -59.39
CA VAL A 11 -19.75 -8.24 -58.22
C VAL A 11 -19.88 -9.25 -57.06
N ILE A 12 -20.30 -10.49 -57.40
CA ILE A 12 -20.42 -11.59 -56.40
C ILE A 12 -19.02 -11.97 -55.85
N ARG A 13 -17.97 -12.05 -56.70
CA ARG A 13 -16.61 -12.31 -56.22
C ARG A 13 -16.06 -11.15 -55.40
N GLY A 14 -16.41 -9.91 -55.73
CA GLY A 14 -16.08 -8.74 -54.93
C GLY A 14 -16.74 -8.79 -53.55
N GLN A 15 -18.02 -9.10 -53.49
CA GLN A 15 -18.76 -9.25 -52.23
C GLN A 15 -18.29 -10.45 -51.39
N ILE A 16 -17.92 -11.58 -52.02
CA ILE A 16 -17.36 -12.74 -51.33
C ILE A 16 -15.97 -12.41 -50.78
N LYS A 17 -15.10 -11.71 -51.53
CA LYS A 17 -13.81 -11.23 -51.04
C LYS A 17 -13.92 -10.21 -49.89
N ASP A 18 -14.91 -9.33 -49.96
CA ASP A 18 -15.21 -8.42 -48.83
C ASP A 18 -15.86 -9.15 -47.64
N TYR A 19 -16.59 -10.24 -47.92
CA TYR A 19 -17.13 -11.11 -46.87
C TYR A 19 -16.03 -11.94 -46.20
N GLU A 20 -15.05 -12.47 -46.92
CA GLU A 20 -13.88 -13.15 -46.34
C GLU A 20 -12.94 -12.18 -45.62
N LYS A 21 -12.87 -10.89 -45.99
CA LYS A 21 -12.13 -9.88 -45.25
C LYS A 21 -12.84 -9.33 -44.02
N LYS A 22 -14.13 -9.63 -43.83
CA LYS A 22 -14.97 -9.17 -42.72
C LYS A 22 -15.36 -10.27 -41.73
N VAL A 23 -14.73 -11.41 -41.78
CA VAL A 23 -14.93 -12.42 -40.72
C VAL A 23 -13.73 -12.40 -39.75
N GLU A 24 -13.46 -11.26 -39.17
CA GLU A 24 -13.22 -11.24 -37.73
C GLU A 24 -14.59 -11.48 -37.11
N VAL A 25 -14.91 -12.72 -36.80
CA VAL A 25 -16.11 -13.07 -36.01
C VAL A 25 -15.86 -12.55 -34.59
N SER A 26 -16.02 -11.25 -34.41
CA SER A 26 -16.25 -10.72 -33.08
C SER A 26 -17.61 -11.22 -32.67
N GLU A 27 -17.65 -12.20 -31.75
CA GLU A 27 -18.89 -12.67 -31.14
C GLU A 27 -19.58 -11.46 -30.52
N THR A 28 -20.79 -11.16 -30.96
CA THR A 28 -21.55 -10.00 -30.52
C THR A 28 -22.72 -10.45 -29.68
N GLY A 29 -23.02 -9.73 -28.63
CA GLY A 29 -24.19 -9.91 -27.79
C GLY A 29 -25.09 -8.70 -27.78
N THR A 30 -26.18 -8.81 -27.05
CA THR A 30 -27.19 -7.77 -26.89
C THR A 30 -27.40 -7.48 -25.41
N VAL A 31 -27.48 -6.20 -25.04
CA VAL A 31 -27.79 -5.77 -23.67
C VAL A 31 -29.25 -6.12 -23.36
N LEU A 32 -29.49 -6.97 -22.38
CA LEU A 32 -30.81 -7.32 -21.88
C LEU A 32 -31.35 -6.29 -20.87
N SER A 33 -30.45 -5.79 -20.02
CA SER A 33 -30.74 -4.74 -19.04
C SER A 33 -29.48 -4.04 -18.63
N VAL A 34 -29.57 -2.77 -18.27
CA VAL A 34 -28.47 -1.97 -17.74
C VAL A 34 -28.99 -1.02 -16.66
N GLY A 35 -28.19 -0.81 -15.62
CA GLY A 35 -28.48 0.13 -14.54
C GLY A 35 -27.50 -0.01 -13.38
N ASP A 36 -27.27 1.08 -12.68
CA ASP A 36 -26.40 1.14 -11.48
C ASP A 36 -24.98 0.62 -11.71
N GLY A 37 -24.44 0.76 -12.93
CA GLY A 37 -23.09 0.30 -13.27
C GLY A 37 -22.99 -1.18 -13.60
N VAL A 38 -24.09 -1.89 -13.82
CA VAL A 38 -24.11 -3.32 -14.20
C VAL A 38 -25.00 -3.51 -15.43
N ALA A 39 -24.58 -4.37 -16.36
CA ALA A 39 -25.37 -4.81 -17.49
C ALA A 39 -25.50 -6.34 -17.51
N ARG A 40 -26.61 -6.83 -18.08
CA ARG A 40 -26.79 -8.22 -18.47
C ARG A 40 -26.75 -8.32 -19.96
N VAL A 41 -25.90 -9.20 -20.49
CA VAL A 41 -25.64 -9.35 -21.92
C VAL A 41 -25.97 -10.77 -22.34
N TYR A 42 -26.74 -10.91 -23.40
CA TYR A 42 -27.09 -12.18 -24.05
C TYR A 42 -26.26 -12.39 -25.31
N GLY A 43 -25.96 -13.63 -25.69
CA GLY A 43 -25.34 -13.98 -26.96
C GLY A 43 -23.81 -13.93 -26.97
N VAL A 44 -23.16 -13.82 -25.79
CA VAL A 44 -21.71 -13.89 -25.61
C VAL A 44 -21.32 -15.16 -24.82
N GLU A 45 -21.79 -16.30 -25.26
CA GLU A 45 -21.67 -17.58 -24.53
C GLU A 45 -20.21 -18.04 -24.30
N LYS A 46 -19.29 -17.59 -25.16
CA LYS A 46 -17.84 -17.92 -25.03
C LYS A 46 -17.06 -16.89 -24.23
N ALA A 47 -17.74 -15.90 -23.61
CA ALA A 47 -17.07 -14.91 -22.79
C ALA A 47 -16.38 -15.60 -21.60
N MET A 48 -15.16 -15.12 -21.29
CA MET A 48 -14.38 -15.63 -20.17
C MET A 48 -14.59 -14.75 -18.94
N ALA A 49 -14.39 -15.31 -17.75
CA ALA A 49 -14.34 -14.51 -16.53
C ALA A 49 -13.23 -13.47 -16.64
N MET A 50 -13.49 -12.25 -16.22
CA MET A 50 -12.60 -11.09 -16.33
C MET A 50 -12.29 -10.66 -17.76
N GLU A 51 -13.01 -11.16 -18.76
CA GLU A 51 -12.93 -10.65 -20.14
C GLU A 51 -13.57 -9.25 -20.21
N MET A 52 -12.95 -8.39 -20.99
CA MET A 52 -13.48 -7.06 -21.29
C MET A 52 -14.44 -7.14 -22.47
N LEU A 53 -15.63 -6.58 -22.31
CA LEU A 53 -16.58 -6.36 -23.39
C LEU A 53 -16.62 -4.90 -23.78
N GLU A 54 -16.74 -4.62 -25.08
CA GLU A 54 -16.86 -3.27 -25.62
C GLU A 54 -18.34 -2.95 -25.89
N PHE A 55 -18.82 -1.91 -25.22
CA PHE A 55 -20.15 -1.32 -25.39
C PHE A 55 -20.10 -0.14 -26.36
N PRO A 56 -21.27 0.34 -26.84
CA PRO A 56 -21.33 1.55 -27.67
C PRO A 56 -20.65 2.75 -27.00
N GLY A 57 -20.01 3.59 -27.81
CA GLY A 57 -19.30 4.78 -27.31
C GLY A 57 -17.92 4.51 -26.71
N GLY A 58 -17.36 3.31 -26.93
CA GLY A 58 -16.04 2.94 -26.40
C GLY A 58 -16.01 2.70 -24.89
N ILE A 59 -17.16 2.38 -24.32
CA ILE A 59 -17.29 2.01 -22.90
C ILE A 59 -16.93 0.53 -22.75
N TYR A 60 -16.14 0.20 -21.75
CA TYR A 60 -15.77 -1.18 -21.44
C TYR A 60 -16.52 -1.69 -20.21
N GLY A 61 -16.79 -2.99 -20.18
CA GLY A 61 -17.32 -3.68 -19.05
C GLY A 61 -16.57 -4.98 -18.77
N LEU A 62 -16.58 -5.42 -17.53
CA LEU A 62 -15.88 -6.60 -17.04
C LEU A 62 -16.85 -7.75 -16.81
N CYS A 63 -16.62 -8.92 -17.43
CA CYS A 63 -17.42 -10.12 -17.22
C CYS A 63 -17.15 -10.70 -15.82
N LEU A 64 -18.18 -10.69 -14.95
CA LEU A 64 -18.06 -11.19 -13.58
C LEU A 64 -18.95 -12.39 -13.28
N ASN A 65 -20.15 -12.46 -13.85
CA ASN A 65 -21.05 -13.61 -13.73
C ASN A 65 -21.22 -14.26 -15.11
N LEU A 66 -20.92 -15.54 -15.21
CA LEU A 66 -21.13 -16.33 -16.41
C LEU A 66 -22.29 -17.26 -16.09
N GLU A 67 -23.52 -16.88 -16.51
CA GLU A 67 -24.74 -17.67 -16.35
C GLU A 67 -25.06 -18.41 -17.67
N GLU A 68 -25.94 -19.39 -17.62
CA GLU A 68 -26.26 -20.22 -18.79
C GLU A 68 -26.86 -19.38 -19.94
N ASP A 69 -27.73 -18.41 -19.59
CA ASP A 69 -28.48 -17.62 -20.56
C ASP A 69 -27.93 -16.20 -20.77
N ASN A 70 -27.05 -15.72 -19.87
CA ASN A 70 -26.54 -14.36 -19.92
C ASN A 70 -25.21 -14.19 -19.18
N VAL A 71 -24.55 -13.08 -19.45
CA VAL A 71 -23.34 -12.68 -18.76
C VAL A 71 -23.61 -11.41 -17.98
N GLY A 72 -23.32 -11.43 -16.68
CA GLY A 72 -23.35 -10.27 -15.80
C GLY A 72 -22.04 -9.49 -15.93
N VAL A 73 -22.17 -8.25 -16.37
CA VAL A 73 -21.04 -7.37 -16.72
C VAL A 73 -21.05 -6.14 -15.82
N ALA A 74 -19.94 -5.85 -15.17
CA ALA A 74 -19.75 -4.63 -14.42
C ALA A 74 -19.14 -3.54 -15.32
N ILE A 75 -19.84 -2.41 -15.45
CA ILE A 75 -19.45 -1.33 -16.35
C ILE A 75 -18.32 -0.52 -15.72
N MET A 76 -17.32 -0.16 -16.54
CA MET A 76 -16.14 0.63 -16.13
C MET A 76 -16.20 2.08 -16.61
N GLY A 77 -17.38 2.57 -16.96
CA GLY A 77 -17.60 3.92 -17.46
C GLY A 77 -18.99 4.45 -17.12
N ASP A 78 -19.45 5.42 -17.90
CA ASP A 78 -20.77 6.05 -17.76
C ASP A 78 -21.84 5.14 -18.39
N ASP A 79 -22.55 4.41 -17.54
CA ASP A 79 -23.63 3.47 -17.93
C ASP A 79 -24.87 4.16 -18.49
N THR A 80 -25.04 5.46 -18.27
CA THR A 80 -26.17 6.24 -18.82
C THR A 80 -26.18 6.31 -20.34
N LYS A 81 -25.05 6.01 -20.99
CA LYS A 81 -24.90 5.98 -22.44
C LYS A 81 -25.24 4.63 -23.06
N ILE A 82 -25.49 3.61 -22.25
CA ILE A 82 -25.81 2.26 -22.67
C ILE A 82 -27.31 2.04 -22.53
N LYS A 83 -27.92 1.37 -23.51
CA LYS A 83 -29.36 1.11 -23.54
C LYS A 83 -29.63 -0.38 -23.73
N GLU A 84 -30.79 -0.81 -23.27
CA GLU A 84 -31.36 -2.11 -23.60
C GLU A 84 -31.46 -2.28 -25.12
N GLY A 85 -31.04 -3.43 -25.64
CA GLY A 85 -30.98 -3.71 -27.08
C GLY A 85 -29.65 -3.28 -27.76
N ASP A 86 -28.78 -2.58 -27.07
CA ASP A 86 -27.48 -2.21 -27.63
C ASP A 86 -26.61 -3.44 -27.93
N THR A 87 -25.81 -3.36 -28.99
CA THR A 87 -24.88 -4.41 -29.37
C THR A 87 -23.58 -4.29 -28.58
N VAL A 88 -23.14 -5.38 -27.99
CA VAL A 88 -21.90 -5.51 -27.23
C VAL A 88 -20.95 -6.44 -27.99
N LYS A 89 -19.66 -6.12 -28.02
CA LYS A 89 -18.64 -6.93 -28.69
C LYS A 89 -17.72 -7.57 -27.66
N ARG A 90 -17.41 -8.84 -27.86
CA ARG A 90 -16.32 -9.49 -27.16
C ARG A 90 -14.98 -8.94 -27.67
N THR A 91 -14.09 -8.64 -26.73
CA THR A 91 -12.71 -8.25 -27.09
C THR A 91 -11.77 -9.46 -27.16
N GLY A 92 -12.14 -10.58 -26.55
CA GLY A 92 -11.27 -11.74 -26.36
C GLY A 92 -10.08 -11.46 -25.41
N ARG A 93 -10.04 -10.29 -24.79
CA ARG A 93 -8.95 -9.83 -23.94
C ARG A 93 -9.40 -9.85 -22.47
N ILE A 94 -8.65 -10.55 -21.65
CA ILE A 94 -8.78 -10.47 -20.19
C ILE A 94 -8.26 -9.10 -19.73
N ALA A 95 -8.85 -8.55 -18.68
CA ALA A 95 -8.41 -7.27 -18.12
C ALA A 95 -6.91 -7.27 -17.80
N GLU A 96 -6.19 -6.33 -18.38
CA GLU A 96 -4.74 -6.17 -18.24
C GLU A 96 -4.36 -4.71 -18.02
N ILE A 97 -3.18 -4.46 -17.45
CA ILE A 97 -2.66 -3.13 -17.13
C ILE A 97 -1.25 -2.95 -17.71
N PRO A 98 -0.89 -1.76 -18.20
CA PRO A 98 0.47 -1.46 -18.59
C PRO A 98 1.41 -1.53 -17.37
N VAL A 99 2.62 -2.04 -17.59
CA VAL A 99 3.63 -2.21 -16.54
C VAL A 99 5.00 -1.71 -16.99
N GLY A 100 5.95 -1.65 -16.08
CA GLY A 100 7.32 -1.25 -16.36
C GLY A 100 7.59 0.24 -16.18
N GLU A 101 8.64 0.72 -16.83
CA GLU A 101 9.11 2.10 -16.67
C GLU A 101 8.12 3.14 -17.24
N ALA A 102 7.31 2.76 -18.22
CA ALA A 102 6.33 3.64 -18.85
C ALA A 102 5.25 4.17 -17.87
N VAL A 103 5.02 3.47 -16.76
CA VAL A 103 4.04 3.88 -15.74
C VAL A 103 4.68 4.59 -14.54
N LEU A 104 6.01 4.69 -14.45
CA LEU A 104 6.67 5.45 -13.39
C LEU A 104 6.38 6.95 -13.52
N GLY A 105 6.12 7.60 -12.40
CA GLY A 105 5.77 9.01 -12.35
C GLY A 105 4.39 9.36 -12.92
N ARG A 106 3.55 8.34 -13.20
CA ARG A 106 2.24 8.51 -13.79
C ARG A 106 1.13 8.28 -12.76
N VAL A 107 0.01 8.95 -13.01
CA VAL A 107 -1.28 8.70 -12.32
C VAL A 107 -2.22 8.08 -13.33
N ILE A 108 -2.69 6.87 -13.05
CA ILE A 108 -3.52 6.06 -13.95
C ILE A 108 -4.78 5.55 -13.25
N ASP A 109 -5.77 5.15 -14.03
CA ASP A 109 -6.96 4.45 -13.52
C ASP A 109 -6.72 2.93 -13.38
N ALA A 110 -7.74 2.19 -12.98
CA ALA A 110 -7.67 0.75 -12.75
C ALA A 110 -7.43 -0.09 -14.02
N VAL A 111 -7.52 0.48 -15.21
CA VAL A 111 -7.26 -0.17 -16.51
C VAL A 111 -6.10 0.46 -17.27
N GLY A 112 -5.37 1.38 -16.65
CA GLY A 112 -4.15 1.96 -17.18
C GLY A 112 -4.36 3.23 -18.01
N ASN A 113 -5.55 3.84 -18.02
CA ASN A 113 -5.73 5.14 -18.66
C ASN A 113 -5.07 6.24 -17.84
N PRO A 114 -4.33 7.18 -18.49
CA PRO A 114 -3.68 8.28 -17.78
C PRO A 114 -4.70 9.30 -17.25
N LEU A 115 -4.49 9.73 -16.00
CA LEU A 115 -5.31 10.74 -15.32
C LEU A 115 -4.53 12.04 -15.04
N ASP A 116 -3.24 12.06 -15.34
CA ASP A 116 -2.28 13.14 -15.02
C ASP A 116 -2.12 14.22 -16.09
N GLY A 117 -2.82 14.09 -17.20
CA GLY A 117 -2.71 15.03 -18.32
C GLY A 117 -1.38 14.99 -19.09
N LYS A 118 -0.50 14.03 -18.80
CA LYS A 118 0.81 13.90 -19.45
C LYS A 118 0.78 13.13 -20.79
N GLY A 119 -0.40 12.93 -21.37
CA GLY A 119 -0.60 12.17 -22.61
C GLY A 119 -0.65 10.65 -22.41
N PRO A 120 -0.79 9.89 -23.52
CA PRO A 120 -0.92 8.45 -23.48
C PRO A 120 0.33 7.78 -22.88
N ILE A 121 0.16 6.55 -22.39
CA ILE A 121 1.24 5.72 -21.86
C ILE A 121 1.76 4.85 -23.01
N ASP A 122 3.01 5.02 -23.36
CA ASP A 122 3.69 4.21 -24.37
C ASP A 122 4.30 2.96 -23.70
N ALA A 123 3.43 2.03 -23.33
CA ALA A 123 3.83 0.80 -22.67
C ALA A 123 4.08 -0.31 -23.70
N THR A 124 5.20 -1.00 -23.55
CA THR A 124 5.56 -2.18 -24.38
C THR A 124 5.09 -3.48 -23.74
N GLU A 125 4.85 -3.49 -22.43
CA GLU A 125 4.45 -4.66 -21.67
C GLU A 125 3.14 -4.43 -20.92
N TYR A 126 2.29 -5.49 -20.93
CA TYR A 126 1.02 -5.54 -20.21
C TYR A 126 0.97 -6.80 -19.37
N ARG A 127 0.30 -6.72 -18.22
CA ARG A 127 0.06 -7.87 -17.36
C ARG A 127 -1.40 -7.98 -17.00
N ARG A 128 -1.89 -9.21 -16.90
CA ARG A 128 -3.24 -9.48 -16.41
C ARG A 128 -3.40 -8.90 -15.01
N ILE A 129 -4.54 -8.29 -14.75
CA ILE A 129 -4.86 -7.69 -13.46
C ILE A 129 -5.07 -8.79 -12.40
N GLU A 130 -5.76 -9.88 -12.76
CA GLU A 130 -5.86 -11.05 -11.89
C GLU A 130 -4.77 -12.07 -12.23
N MET A 131 -3.96 -12.37 -11.22
CA MET A 131 -2.88 -13.34 -11.28
C MET A 131 -2.93 -14.22 -10.04
N VAL A 132 -2.50 -15.47 -10.19
CA VAL A 132 -2.35 -16.39 -9.07
C VAL A 132 -1.12 -16.01 -8.25
N ALA A 133 -1.26 -16.01 -6.93
CA ALA A 133 -0.15 -15.75 -6.02
C ALA A 133 0.98 -16.80 -6.19
N PRO A 134 2.26 -16.42 -5.95
CA PRO A 134 3.37 -17.37 -5.99
C PRO A 134 3.14 -18.53 -5.03
N GLY A 135 3.42 -19.75 -5.48
CA GLY A 135 3.37 -20.95 -4.65
C GLY A 135 4.45 -20.97 -3.55
N VAL A 136 4.35 -21.92 -2.63
CA VAL A 136 5.25 -22.03 -1.48
C VAL A 136 6.71 -22.20 -1.90
N ILE A 137 6.98 -23.03 -2.92
CA ILE A 137 8.33 -23.30 -3.42
C ILE A 137 9.00 -22.06 -4.03
N ALA A 138 8.21 -21.16 -4.61
CA ALA A 138 8.72 -19.93 -5.23
C ALA A 138 9.12 -18.85 -4.22
N ARG A 139 8.78 -19.01 -2.94
CA ARG A 139 9.01 -18.02 -1.87
C ARG A 139 10.24 -18.39 -1.04
N GLN A 140 10.82 -17.36 -0.44
CA GLN A 140 11.78 -17.49 0.65
C GLN A 140 11.35 -16.67 1.87
N PRO A 141 11.87 -16.97 3.07
CA PRO A 141 11.59 -16.20 4.27
C PRO A 141 11.97 -14.72 4.12
N VAL A 142 11.19 -13.85 4.73
CA VAL A 142 11.49 -12.42 4.83
C VAL A 142 12.63 -12.20 5.83
N ASN A 143 13.76 -11.72 5.36
CA ASN A 143 14.99 -11.55 6.14
C ASN A 143 15.76 -10.25 5.82
N GLU A 144 15.19 -9.38 4.99
CA GLU A 144 15.76 -8.09 4.64
C GLU A 144 14.85 -6.96 5.11
N PRO A 145 15.39 -5.89 5.73
CA PRO A 145 14.59 -4.76 6.18
C PRO A 145 14.02 -3.96 5.01
N MET A 146 12.82 -3.45 5.23
CA MET A 146 12.22 -2.38 4.45
C MET A 146 11.96 -1.21 5.42
N TYR A 147 12.88 -0.25 5.46
CA TYR A 147 12.77 0.90 6.35
C TYR A 147 11.66 1.84 5.89
N THR A 148 10.77 2.17 6.82
CA THR A 148 9.68 3.12 6.59
C THR A 148 10.11 4.56 6.82
N GLY A 149 11.25 4.76 7.53
CA GLY A 149 11.68 6.06 8.00
C GLY A 149 10.86 6.58 9.19
N CYS A 150 10.03 5.72 9.78
CA CYS A 150 9.29 6.01 11.00
C CYS A 150 9.95 5.26 12.17
N LYS A 151 10.61 6.00 13.06
CA LYS A 151 11.34 5.45 14.22
C LYS A 151 10.52 4.42 15.01
N ALA A 152 9.24 4.71 15.23
CA ALA A 152 8.37 3.85 16.01
C ALA A 152 8.05 2.51 15.30
N ILE A 153 7.88 2.53 13.98
CA ILE A 153 7.65 1.31 13.18
C ILE A 153 8.94 0.50 13.09
N ASP A 154 10.01 1.13 12.61
CA ASP A 154 11.28 0.45 12.29
C ASP A 154 11.94 -0.15 13.54
N ALA A 155 11.71 0.46 14.72
CA ALA A 155 12.19 -0.05 16.00
C ALA A 155 11.31 -1.17 16.60
N MET A 156 9.97 -1.01 16.61
CA MET A 156 9.08 -1.85 17.42
C MET A 156 8.20 -2.81 16.64
N THR A 157 7.88 -2.48 15.38
CA THR A 157 7.09 -3.29 14.45
C THR A 157 7.75 -3.33 13.07
N PRO A 158 8.99 -3.84 12.98
CA PRO A 158 9.78 -3.76 11.75
C PRO A 158 9.12 -4.51 10.61
N ILE A 159 9.27 -3.95 9.41
CA ILE A 159 8.72 -4.46 8.17
C ILE A 159 9.87 -4.97 7.30
N GLY A 160 9.70 -6.15 6.73
CA GLY A 160 10.68 -6.74 5.81
C GLY A 160 10.22 -6.73 4.36
N ARG A 161 11.18 -6.84 3.45
CA ARG A 161 10.92 -6.91 2.00
C ARG A 161 10.14 -8.18 1.65
N GLY A 162 8.90 -8.01 1.18
CA GLY A 162 7.98 -9.10 0.87
C GLY A 162 6.95 -9.40 1.95
N GLN A 163 6.96 -8.65 3.06
CA GLN A 163 5.99 -8.76 4.14
C GLN A 163 4.68 -8.02 3.80
N ARG A 164 3.60 -8.45 4.42
CA ARG A 164 2.29 -7.77 4.41
C ARG A 164 2.02 -7.23 5.80
N GLU A 165 2.14 -5.93 5.98
CA GLU A 165 1.90 -5.28 7.27
C GLU A 165 0.69 -4.37 7.18
N LEU A 166 -0.33 -4.65 7.98
CA LEU A 166 -1.58 -3.90 7.99
C LEU A 166 -1.42 -2.59 8.75
N ILE A 167 -1.86 -1.48 8.16
CA ILE A 167 -2.00 -0.19 8.84
C ILE A 167 -3.48 0.01 9.17
N ILE A 168 -3.83 -0.04 10.45
CA ILE A 168 -5.22 -0.07 10.90
C ILE A 168 -5.50 1.02 11.94
N GLY A 169 -6.69 1.61 11.90
CA GLY A 169 -7.17 2.62 12.84
C GLY A 169 -8.29 3.48 12.29
N ASP A 170 -8.80 4.38 13.10
CA ASP A 170 -9.92 5.25 12.76
C ASP A 170 -9.57 6.29 11.68
N ARG A 171 -10.56 7.05 11.22
CA ARG A 171 -10.37 8.10 10.22
C ARG A 171 -9.47 9.21 10.73
N GLN A 172 -8.64 9.77 9.84
CA GLN A 172 -7.86 11.00 10.06
C GLN A 172 -6.85 10.95 11.22
N ILE A 173 -6.37 9.77 11.57
CA ILE A 173 -5.34 9.60 12.63
C ILE A 173 -3.93 9.28 12.08
N GLY A 174 -3.70 9.55 10.77
CA GLY A 174 -2.35 9.51 10.19
C GLY A 174 -2.00 8.26 9.40
N LYS A 175 -2.94 7.32 9.12
CA LYS A 175 -2.64 6.09 8.33
C LYS A 175 -1.99 6.38 6.99
N THR A 176 -2.62 7.22 6.18
CA THR A 176 -2.09 7.64 4.86
C THR A 176 -0.74 8.34 4.99
N ALA A 177 -0.55 9.20 6.02
CA ALA A 177 0.71 9.90 6.22
C ALA A 177 1.87 8.94 6.47
N LEU A 178 1.70 7.93 7.32
CA LEU A 178 2.72 6.89 7.53
C LEU A 178 3.10 6.15 6.25
N CYS A 179 2.11 5.84 5.43
CA CYS A 179 2.35 5.17 4.15
C CYS A 179 3.06 6.08 3.13
N VAL A 180 2.74 7.37 3.11
CA VAL A 180 3.42 8.35 2.27
C VAL A 180 4.85 8.56 2.74
N ASP A 181 5.10 8.60 4.06
CA ASP A 181 6.45 8.65 4.63
C ASP A 181 7.28 7.42 4.21
N ALA A 182 6.69 6.23 4.25
CA ALA A 182 7.34 5.02 3.77
C ALA A 182 7.72 5.09 2.29
N ILE A 183 6.90 5.70 1.42
CA ILE A 183 7.27 5.95 0.01
C ILE A 183 8.41 6.95 -0.08
N ILE A 184 8.32 8.10 0.61
CA ILE A 184 9.35 9.16 0.55
C ILE A 184 10.71 8.62 1.00
N ASN A 185 10.72 7.73 2.00
CA ASN A 185 11.95 7.11 2.51
C ASN A 185 12.65 6.18 1.50
N GLN A 186 11.97 5.77 0.41
CA GLN A 186 12.59 4.90 -0.60
C GLN A 186 13.44 5.65 -1.65
N LYS A 187 13.59 6.97 -1.54
CA LYS A 187 14.27 7.81 -2.54
C LYS A 187 15.66 7.32 -2.94
N ASP A 188 16.45 6.87 -1.98
CA ASP A 188 17.83 6.42 -2.20
C ASP A 188 17.97 4.88 -2.09
N THR A 189 16.89 4.17 -2.37
CA THR A 189 16.82 2.71 -2.34
C THR A 189 16.54 2.13 -3.73
N ASP A 190 16.53 0.82 -3.82
CA ASP A 190 16.18 0.05 -5.02
C ASP A 190 14.70 -0.37 -5.07
N ILE A 191 13.83 0.29 -4.30
CA ILE A 191 12.42 -0.07 -4.14
C ILE A 191 11.54 0.84 -5.00
N PHE A 192 10.79 0.24 -5.93
CA PHE A 192 9.75 0.92 -6.69
C PHE A 192 8.45 0.95 -5.89
N CYS A 193 7.74 2.08 -5.93
CA CYS A 193 6.56 2.28 -5.12
C CYS A 193 5.28 2.33 -5.95
N ILE A 194 4.21 1.74 -5.44
CA ILE A 194 2.88 1.81 -6.03
C ILE A 194 1.91 2.31 -4.95
N TYR A 195 1.27 3.44 -5.20
CA TYR A 195 0.22 3.95 -4.34
C TYR A 195 -1.14 3.75 -4.99
N VAL A 196 -2.00 2.95 -4.35
CA VAL A 196 -3.34 2.64 -4.85
C VAL A 196 -4.38 3.39 -4.02
N ALA A 197 -4.99 4.41 -4.60
CA ALA A 197 -6.07 5.17 -3.98
C ALA A 197 -7.42 4.54 -4.35
N VAL A 198 -8.18 4.09 -3.33
CA VAL A 198 -9.47 3.46 -3.52
C VAL A 198 -10.57 4.24 -2.80
N GLY A 199 -11.57 4.71 -3.53
CA GLY A 199 -12.71 5.42 -2.97
C GLY A 199 -12.36 6.71 -2.23
N GLN A 200 -11.18 7.27 -2.49
CA GLN A 200 -10.73 8.55 -1.92
C GLN A 200 -11.35 9.73 -2.68
N LYS A 201 -11.40 10.89 -2.04
CA LYS A 201 -11.77 12.14 -2.73
C LYS A 201 -10.67 12.52 -3.72
N LYS A 202 -11.02 13.03 -4.91
CA LYS A 202 -10.04 13.51 -5.91
C LYS A 202 -9.06 14.53 -5.32
N SER A 203 -9.53 15.42 -4.44
CA SER A 203 -8.67 16.40 -3.74
C SER A 203 -7.64 15.74 -2.83
N THR A 204 -7.99 14.66 -2.15
CA THR A 204 -7.06 13.91 -1.28
C THR A 204 -5.98 13.23 -2.11
N VAL A 205 -6.36 12.58 -3.21
CA VAL A 205 -5.40 11.97 -4.14
C VAL A 205 -4.45 13.01 -4.72
N ALA A 206 -4.98 14.17 -5.14
CA ALA A 206 -4.17 15.27 -5.64
C ALA A 206 -3.17 15.79 -4.61
N GLN A 207 -3.55 15.88 -3.32
CA GLN A 207 -2.65 16.26 -2.23
C GLN A 207 -1.53 15.23 -2.02
N VAL A 208 -1.85 13.94 -2.08
CA VAL A 208 -0.82 12.89 -1.97
C VAL A 208 0.16 12.97 -3.13
N VAL A 209 -0.33 13.09 -4.36
CA VAL A 209 0.51 13.22 -5.57
C VAL A 209 1.40 14.47 -5.48
N ASP A 210 0.86 15.62 -5.07
CA ASP A 210 1.63 16.86 -4.88
C ASP A 210 2.71 16.68 -3.80
N THR A 211 2.38 16.01 -2.67
CA THR A 211 3.36 15.71 -1.62
C THR A 211 4.48 14.82 -2.13
N LEU A 212 4.16 13.74 -2.83
CA LEU A 212 5.15 12.84 -3.43
C LEU A 212 6.03 13.58 -4.44
N GLN A 213 5.43 14.46 -5.24
CA GLN A 213 6.15 15.26 -6.24
C GLN A 213 7.13 16.26 -5.59
N ARG A 214 6.70 16.96 -4.53
CA ARG A 214 7.57 17.88 -3.78
C ARG A 214 8.79 17.22 -3.17
N HIS A 215 8.66 15.95 -2.76
CA HIS A 215 9.78 15.17 -2.21
C HIS A 215 10.58 14.41 -3.27
N GLY A 216 10.23 14.54 -4.57
CA GLY A 216 10.87 13.81 -5.66
C GLY A 216 10.51 12.32 -5.72
N ALA A 217 9.53 11.89 -4.91
CA ALA A 217 9.16 10.48 -4.81
C ALA A 217 8.36 9.96 -6.01
N MET A 218 7.80 10.84 -6.85
CA MET A 218 7.13 10.44 -8.08
C MET A 218 8.07 9.81 -9.12
N GLU A 219 9.37 10.04 -9.03
CA GLU A 219 10.34 9.46 -9.99
C GLU A 219 10.36 7.93 -9.95
N TYR A 220 10.07 7.33 -8.79
CA TYR A 220 10.04 5.88 -8.58
C TYR A 220 8.66 5.37 -8.14
N THR A 221 7.61 6.20 -8.26
CA THR A 221 6.25 5.86 -7.80
C THR A 221 5.25 5.88 -8.95
N THR A 222 4.39 4.87 -9.00
CA THR A 222 3.18 4.85 -9.84
C THR A 222 1.96 5.01 -8.94
N VAL A 223 1.02 5.86 -9.33
CA VAL A 223 -0.25 6.06 -8.63
C VAL A 223 -1.38 5.45 -9.43
N VAL A 224 -2.10 4.50 -8.84
CA VAL A 224 -3.34 3.94 -9.41
C VAL A 224 -4.52 4.52 -8.63
N SER A 225 -5.42 5.20 -9.33
CA SER A 225 -6.50 5.93 -8.68
C SER A 225 -7.88 5.48 -9.17
N ALA A 226 -8.72 5.07 -8.22
CA ALA A 226 -10.15 4.89 -8.39
C ALA A 226 -10.87 5.69 -7.29
N CYS A 227 -11.25 6.91 -7.61
CA CYS A 227 -11.84 7.86 -6.65
C CYS A 227 -13.27 7.49 -6.27
N ALA A 228 -13.81 8.15 -5.24
CA ALA A 228 -15.17 7.92 -4.75
C ALA A 228 -16.27 8.24 -5.79
N SER A 229 -15.96 9.08 -6.80
CA SER A 229 -16.87 9.40 -7.92
C SER A 229 -16.77 8.43 -9.08
N ASP A 230 -15.81 7.51 -9.06
CA ASP A 230 -15.61 6.56 -10.15
C ASP A 230 -16.46 5.30 -9.91
N PRO A 231 -16.80 4.53 -10.94
CA PRO A 231 -17.62 3.33 -10.81
C PRO A 231 -17.07 2.35 -9.77
N ALA A 232 -17.97 1.68 -9.04
CA ALA A 232 -17.58 0.68 -8.03
C ALA A 232 -16.68 -0.43 -8.62
N THR A 233 -16.86 -0.77 -9.90
CA THR A 233 -16.02 -1.71 -10.63
C THR A 233 -14.57 -1.27 -10.68
N GLN A 234 -14.29 0.00 -10.94
CA GLN A 234 -12.92 0.53 -10.93
C GLN A 234 -12.33 0.53 -9.53
N GLN A 235 -13.12 0.90 -8.51
CA GLN A 235 -12.68 0.86 -7.11
C GLN A 235 -12.36 -0.57 -6.64
N PHE A 236 -13.12 -1.56 -7.09
CA PHE A 236 -12.83 -2.97 -6.85
C PHE A 236 -11.54 -3.42 -7.54
N LEU A 237 -11.33 -3.03 -8.78
CA LEU A 237 -10.25 -3.52 -9.64
C LEU A 237 -8.89 -2.86 -9.33
N ALA A 238 -8.87 -1.60 -8.90
CA ALA A 238 -7.66 -0.81 -8.72
C ALA A 238 -6.57 -1.48 -7.84
N PRO A 239 -6.88 -2.12 -6.69
CA PRO A 239 -5.86 -2.83 -5.91
C PRO A 239 -5.20 -3.99 -6.66
N TYR A 240 -5.96 -4.74 -7.45
CA TYR A 240 -5.42 -5.81 -8.28
C TYR A 240 -4.54 -5.29 -9.42
N ALA A 241 -4.96 -4.19 -10.03
CA ALA A 241 -4.20 -3.49 -11.07
C ALA A 241 -2.86 -3.00 -10.53
N GLY A 242 -2.86 -2.30 -9.39
CA GLY A 242 -1.64 -1.87 -8.72
C GLY A 242 -0.73 -3.05 -8.31
N CYS A 243 -1.34 -4.14 -7.85
CA CYS A 243 -0.60 -5.36 -7.51
C CYS A 243 0.16 -5.93 -8.72
N SER A 244 -0.47 -5.95 -9.90
CA SER A 244 0.19 -6.43 -11.13
C SER A 244 1.37 -5.58 -11.55
N ILE A 245 1.33 -4.26 -11.30
CA ILE A 245 2.49 -3.37 -11.50
C ILE A 245 3.61 -3.73 -10.52
N GLY A 246 3.30 -3.93 -9.24
CA GLY A 246 4.28 -4.34 -8.23
C GLY A 246 4.90 -5.71 -8.52
N GLU A 247 4.09 -6.68 -9.00
CA GLU A 247 4.56 -7.99 -9.40
C GLU A 247 5.51 -7.98 -10.60
N TYR A 248 5.36 -7.01 -11.48
CA TYR A 248 6.32 -6.83 -12.58
C TYR A 248 7.74 -6.65 -12.05
N TYR A 249 7.92 -5.75 -11.09
CA TYR A 249 9.23 -5.52 -10.45
C TYR A 249 9.70 -6.74 -9.67
N ARG A 250 8.84 -7.32 -8.82
CA ARG A 250 9.15 -8.54 -8.06
C ARG A 250 9.63 -9.66 -8.96
N ASN A 251 8.92 -9.94 -10.06
CA ASN A 251 9.24 -11.04 -10.96
C ASN A 251 10.46 -10.75 -11.85
N SER A 252 10.90 -9.49 -11.92
CA SER A 252 12.13 -9.06 -12.61
C SER A 252 13.34 -9.02 -11.68
N GLY A 253 13.25 -9.60 -10.47
CA GLY A 253 14.33 -9.60 -9.48
C GLY A 253 14.53 -8.25 -8.78
N LYS A 254 13.59 -7.32 -8.91
CA LYS A 254 13.59 -6.00 -8.26
C LYS A 254 12.71 -6.02 -7.01
N HIS A 255 12.69 -4.89 -6.31
CA HIS A 255 11.87 -4.75 -5.11
C HIS A 255 10.78 -3.71 -5.32
N ALA A 256 9.59 -3.98 -4.79
CA ALA A 256 8.48 -3.04 -4.84
C ALA A 256 7.76 -2.95 -3.49
N LEU A 257 7.24 -1.75 -3.21
CA LEU A 257 6.35 -1.43 -2.10
C LEU A 257 5.00 -1.03 -2.66
N ILE A 258 3.93 -1.69 -2.24
CA ILE A 258 2.56 -1.31 -2.61
C ILE A 258 1.74 -0.90 -1.40
N ILE A 259 1.02 0.20 -1.55
CA ILE A 259 0.12 0.74 -0.55
C ILE A 259 -1.30 0.67 -1.09
N TYR A 260 -2.22 0.09 -0.31
CA TYR A 260 -3.65 0.05 -0.63
C TYR A 260 -4.43 0.99 0.30
N ASP A 261 -4.77 2.16 -0.16
CA ASP A 261 -5.47 3.19 0.62
C ASP A 261 -6.90 3.45 0.09
N ASP A 262 -7.95 2.74 0.56
CA ASP A 262 -7.94 1.67 1.55
C ASP A 262 -8.75 0.43 1.09
N LEU A 263 -8.48 -0.70 1.69
CA LEU A 263 -9.19 -1.95 1.38
C LEU A 263 -10.60 -2.02 2.00
N SER A 264 -10.93 -1.17 2.99
CA SER A 264 -12.31 -1.07 3.51
C SER A 264 -13.26 -0.55 2.43
N LYS A 265 -12.82 0.45 1.65
CA LYS A 265 -13.59 0.98 0.52
C LYS A 265 -13.63 0.01 -0.65
N GLN A 266 -12.53 -0.72 -0.92
CA GLN A 266 -12.57 -1.80 -1.90
C GLN A 266 -13.62 -2.85 -1.53
N ALA A 267 -13.67 -3.27 -0.27
CA ALA A 267 -14.68 -4.22 0.20
C ALA A 267 -16.10 -3.69 -0.01
N ALA A 268 -16.35 -2.41 0.30
CA ALA A 268 -17.63 -1.77 0.08
C ALA A 268 -18.02 -1.73 -1.42
N ALA A 269 -17.07 -1.41 -2.30
CA ALA A 269 -17.27 -1.42 -3.75
C ALA A 269 -17.57 -2.84 -4.26
N TYR A 270 -16.84 -3.85 -3.79
CA TYR A 270 -17.09 -5.25 -4.13
C TYR A 270 -18.45 -5.74 -3.65
N ARG A 271 -18.88 -5.33 -2.45
CA ARG A 271 -20.24 -5.58 -1.94
C ARG A 271 -21.29 -4.97 -2.88
N GLN A 272 -21.12 -3.71 -3.28
CA GLN A 272 -22.04 -3.03 -4.18
C GLN A 272 -22.17 -3.79 -5.51
N VAL A 273 -21.06 -4.08 -6.19
CA VAL A 273 -21.05 -4.80 -7.47
C VAL A 273 -21.70 -6.20 -7.32
N SER A 274 -21.38 -6.91 -6.23
CA SER A 274 -21.92 -8.25 -5.98
C SER A 274 -23.43 -8.26 -5.76
N LEU A 275 -23.96 -7.29 -5.03
CA LEU A 275 -25.41 -7.14 -4.81
C LEU A 275 -26.15 -6.80 -6.11
N LEU A 276 -25.60 -5.92 -6.93
CA LEU A 276 -26.15 -5.55 -8.23
C LEU A 276 -26.15 -6.73 -9.21
N LEU A 277 -25.12 -7.58 -9.15
CA LEU A 277 -25.05 -8.85 -9.87
C LEU A 277 -25.94 -9.96 -9.25
N ARG A 278 -26.73 -9.64 -8.21
CA ARG A 278 -27.62 -10.56 -7.49
C ARG A 278 -26.92 -11.77 -6.87
N ARG A 279 -25.64 -11.64 -6.50
CA ARG A 279 -24.94 -12.65 -5.70
C ARG A 279 -25.54 -12.67 -4.29
N PRO A 280 -25.77 -13.86 -3.69
CA PRO A 280 -26.38 -13.96 -2.37
C PRO A 280 -25.52 -13.28 -1.32
N PRO A 281 -26.07 -12.36 -0.50
CA PRO A 281 -25.33 -11.68 0.56
C PRO A 281 -25.11 -12.58 1.77
N GLY A 282 -23.98 -12.44 2.42
CA GLY A 282 -23.64 -13.01 3.70
C GLY A 282 -23.64 -11.98 4.84
N ARG A 283 -22.70 -12.13 5.78
CA ARG A 283 -22.56 -11.21 6.93
C ARG A 283 -22.35 -9.76 6.46
N GLU A 284 -23.05 -8.82 7.05
CA GLU A 284 -23.03 -7.38 6.73
C GLU A 284 -23.30 -7.08 5.24
N ALA A 285 -24.07 -7.94 4.59
CA ALA A 285 -24.37 -7.91 3.15
C ALA A 285 -23.14 -8.06 2.24
N PHE A 286 -22.00 -8.46 2.75
CA PHE A 286 -20.86 -8.84 1.91
C PHE A 286 -21.09 -10.19 1.22
N PRO A 287 -20.56 -10.39 0.00
CA PRO A 287 -20.61 -11.69 -0.65
C PRO A 287 -19.78 -12.73 0.12
N GLY A 288 -20.12 -14.01 -0.01
CA GLY A 288 -19.49 -15.09 0.73
C GLY A 288 -17.98 -15.25 0.47
N ASP A 289 -17.48 -14.72 -0.64
CA ASP A 289 -16.07 -14.74 -1.05
C ASP A 289 -15.28 -13.47 -0.67
N ILE A 290 -15.79 -12.62 0.23
CA ILE A 290 -15.10 -11.37 0.61
C ILE A 290 -13.73 -11.63 1.26
N PHE A 291 -13.59 -12.70 2.05
CA PHE A 291 -12.30 -13.12 2.57
C PHE A 291 -11.33 -13.48 1.44
N TYR A 292 -11.80 -14.27 0.46
CA TYR A 292 -11.00 -14.64 -0.70
C TYR A 292 -10.64 -13.42 -1.56
N ASN A 293 -11.52 -12.42 -1.66
CA ASN A 293 -11.23 -11.17 -2.35
C ASN A 293 -9.95 -10.49 -1.80
N HIS A 294 -9.79 -10.40 -0.48
CA HIS A 294 -8.58 -9.82 0.10
C HIS A 294 -7.40 -10.78 0.16
N SER A 295 -7.64 -12.08 0.45
CA SER A 295 -6.55 -13.04 0.56
C SER A 295 -5.85 -13.29 -0.77
N ARG A 296 -6.58 -13.45 -1.88
CA ARG A 296 -5.98 -13.62 -3.21
C ARG A 296 -5.21 -12.38 -3.69
N LEU A 297 -5.55 -11.18 -3.20
CA LEU A 297 -4.79 -9.96 -3.46
C LEU A 297 -3.51 -9.94 -2.62
N LEU A 298 -3.64 -10.07 -1.30
CA LEU A 298 -2.52 -9.88 -0.37
C LEU A 298 -1.50 -11.02 -0.43
N GLU A 299 -1.92 -12.25 -0.75
CA GLU A 299 -1.00 -13.37 -0.96
C GLU A 299 -0.06 -13.21 -2.18
N ARG A 300 -0.35 -12.27 -3.06
CA ARG A 300 0.53 -11.91 -4.18
C ARG A 300 1.77 -11.15 -3.70
N ALA A 301 1.72 -10.48 -2.55
CA ALA A 301 2.89 -9.90 -1.91
C ALA A 301 3.75 -11.00 -1.29
N ALA A 302 5.02 -11.08 -1.68
CA ALA A 302 5.95 -12.11 -1.25
C ALA A 302 7.41 -11.73 -1.55
N LYS A 303 8.34 -12.40 -0.86
CA LYS A 303 9.76 -12.46 -1.20
C LYS A 303 9.98 -13.70 -2.06
N MET A 304 10.52 -13.54 -3.26
CA MET A 304 10.84 -14.64 -4.15
C MET A 304 12.17 -15.30 -3.75
N ASN A 305 12.32 -16.59 -4.05
CA ASN A 305 13.57 -17.29 -3.83
C ASN A 305 14.68 -16.83 -4.80
N ASP A 306 15.92 -17.23 -4.53
CA ASP A 306 17.10 -16.79 -5.29
C ASP A 306 17.07 -17.30 -6.75
N GLU A 307 16.49 -18.47 -7.01
CA GLU A 307 16.34 -19.03 -8.36
C GLU A 307 15.43 -18.17 -9.24
N LEU A 308 14.50 -17.42 -8.63
CA LEU A 308 13.57 -16.51 -9.28
C LEU A 308 14.03 -15.04 -9.18
N GLY A 309 15.30 -14.80 -8.83
CA GLY A 309 15.91 -13.48 -8.81
C GLY A 309 15.74 -12.72 -7.49
N ALA A 310 15.28 -13.36 -6.41
CA ALA A 310 15.16 -12.78 -5.06
C ALA A 310 14.36 -11.47 -4.96
N GLY A 311 13.54 -11.13 -5.94
CA GLY A 311 12.69 -9.95 -5.94
C GLY A 311 11.62 -10.00 -4.84
N SER A 312 11.08 -8.84 -4.48
CA SER A 312 10.04 -8.76 -3.44
C SER A 312 8.93 -7.78 -3.78
N LEU A 313 7.74 -8.07 -3.27
CA LEU A 313 6.61 -7.14 -3.23
C LEU A 313 6.14 -7.05 -1.78
N THR A 314 6.37 -5.90 -1.16
CA THR A 314 5.93 -5.58 0.21
C THR A 314 4.59 -4.87 0.15
N ALA A 315 3.62 -5.25 0.96
CA ALA A 315 2.29 -4.65 0.95
C ALA A 315 1.96 -3.97 2.28
N LEU A 316 1.49 -2.74 2.20
CA LEU A 316 0.92 -1.98 3.31
C LEU A 316 -0.57 -1.70 3.02
N PRO A 317 -1.46 -2.66 3.28
CA PRO A 317 -2.90 -2.41 3.22
C PRO A 317 -3.32 -1.50 4.37
N ILE A 318 -4.24 -0.58 4.05
CA ILE A 318 -4.89 0.27 5.05
C ILE A 318 -6.31 -0.25 5.27
N ILE A 319 -6.69 -0.39 6.53
CA ILE A 319 -8.07 -0.66 6.96
C ILE A 319 -8.53 0.45 7.89
N GLU A 320 -9.75 0.90 7.66
CA GLU A 320 -10.41 1.90 8.48
C GLU A 320 -11.31 1.22 9.52
N THR A 321 -11.10 1.56 10.80
CA THR A 321 -11.99 1.16 11.89
C THR A 321 -12.99 2.27 12.23
N GLN A 322 -14.02 1.91 12.98
CA GLN A 322 -14.98 2.84 13.58
C GLN A 322 -14.92 2.68 15.09
N ALA A 323 -14.66 3.78 15.78
CA ALA A 323 -14.50 3.80 17.25
C ALA A 323 -13.48 2.77 17.79
N GLY A 324 -12.41 2.51 17.03
CA GLY A 324 -11.35 1.57 17.43
C GLY A 324 -11.73 0.09 17.36
N ASP A 325 -12.90 -0.27 16.77
CA ASP A 325 -13.35 -1.65 16.71
C ASP A 325 -12.57 -2.48 15.69
N VAL A 326 -11.56 -3.20 16.15
CA VAL A 326 -10.77 -4.15 15.36
C VAL A 326 -11.46 -5.52 15.22
N SER A 327 -12.56 -5.77 15.95
CA SER A 327 -13.33 -7.02 15.91
C SER A 327 -14.38 -7.05 14.81
N ALA A 328 -14.59 -5.92 14.10
CA ALA A 328 -15.48 -5.84 12.95
C ALA A 328 -15.07 -6.82 11.84
N TYR A 329 -15.99 -7.11 10.93
CA TYR A 329 -15.83 -8.20 9.97
C TYR A 329 -14.64 -8.03 9.02
N ILE A 330 -14.51 -6.89 8.37
CA ILE A 330 -13.41 -6.65 7.42
C ILE A 330 -12.05 -6.52 8.13
N PRO A 331 -11.90 -5.75 9.24
CA PRO A 331 -10.67 -5.73 10.02
C PRO A 331 -10.17 -7.12 10.41
N THR A 332 -11.05 -7.96 10.99
CA THR A 332 -10.70 -9.32 11.42
C THR A 332 -10.17 -10.18 10.27
N ASN A 333 -10.81 -10.10 9.09
CA ASN A 333 -10.37 -10.83 7.91
C ASN A 333 -8.95 -10.40 7.50
N VAL A 334 -8.69 -9.11 7.39
CA VAL A 334 -7.39 -8.61 6.91
C VAL A 334 -6.28 -8.84 7.94
N ILE A 335 -6.55 -8.70 9.24
CA ILE A 335 -5.60 -9.06 10.32
C ILE A 335 -5.15 -10.53 10.20
N SER A 336 -6.08 -11.43 9.84
CA SER A 336 -5.75 -12.86 9.70
C SER A 336 -4.93 -13.17 8.45
N ILE A 337 -5.05 -12.37 7.39
CA ILE A 337 -4.33 -12.55 6.12
C ILE A 337 -2.90 -11.97 6.20
N THR A 338 -2.71 -10.89 6.96
CA THR A 338 -1.44 -10.16 7.03
C THR A 338 -0.45 -10.76 8.01
N ASP A 339 0.82 -10.39 7.88
CA ASP A 339 1.94 -10.85 8.71
C ASP A 339 2.13 -9.97 9.96
N GLY A 340 1.14 -9.18 10.31
CA GLY A 340 1.11 -8.28 11.44
C GLY A 340 0.30 -7.02 11.16
N GLN A 341 0.25 -6.13 12.14
CA GLN A 341 -0.45 -4.86 12.03
C GLN A 341 0.23 -3.76 12.84
N VAL A 342 0.19 -2.54 12.31
CA VAL A 342 0.44 -1.29 13.01
C VAL A 342 -0.90 -0.67 13.35
N TYR A 343 -1.25 -0.66 14.64
CA TYR A 343 -2.51 -0.10 15.13
C TYR A 343 -2.32 1.35 15.56
N LEU A 344 -3.07 2.27 14.93
CA LEU A 344 -3.12 3.66 15.34
C LEU A 344 -4.34 3.90 16.24
N GLU A 345 -4.09 4.53 17.37
CA GLU A 345 -5.09 4.78 18.41
C GLU A 345 -5.52 6.25 18.46
N PRO A 346 -6.83 6.56 18.37
CA PRO A 346 -7.33 7.94 18.45
C PRO A 346 -6.91 8.67 19.72
N GLY A 347 -6.93 7.98 20.87
CA GLY A 347 -6.55 8.56 22.16
C GLY A 347 -5.11 9.12 22.15
N LEU A 348 -4.17 8.37 21.59
CA LEU A 348 -2.78 8.81 21.42
C LEU A 348 -2.66 10.00 20.46
N PHE A 349 -3.41 9.96 19.35
CA PHE A 349 -3.38 11.03 18.37
C PHE A 349 -3.84 12.37 18.94
N PHE A 350 -4.94 12.36 19.68
CA PHE A 350 -5.51 13.58 20.27
C PHE A 350 -4.73 14.06 21.49
N SER A 351 -4.01 13.17 22.19
CA SER A 351 -3.06 13.57 23.26
C SER A 351 -1.73 14.12 22.73
N GLY A 352 -1.55 14.19 21.41
CA GLY A 352 -0.35 14.75 20.77
C GLY A 352 0.79 13.78 20.56
N VAL A 353 0.58 12.46 20.78
CA VAL A 353 1.54 11.43 20.41
C VAL A 353 1.36 11.10 18.92
N ARG A 354 2.31 11.54 18.09
CA ARG A 354 2.27 11.36 16.64
C ARG A 354 3.63 10.90 16.12
N PRO A 355 3.68 9.73 15.45
CA PRO A 355 2.58 8.83 15.07
C PRO A 355 1.90 8.17 16.28
N ALA A 356 0.58 7.97 16.16
CA ALA A 356 -0.27 7.49 17.25
C ALA A 356 -0.28 5.95 17.35
N ILE A 357 0.89 5.33 17.33
CA ILE A 357 1.07 3.88 17.28
C ILE A 357 0.88 3.30 18.69
N ASN A 358 -0.10 2.42 18.83
CA ASN A 358 -0.27 1.62 20.04
C ASN A 358 0.70 0.43 20.00
N VAL A 359 1.71 0.46 20.85
CA VAL A 359 2.79 -0.56 20.91
C VAL A 359 2.28 -1.93 21.32
N GLY A 360 1.27 -1.98 22.20
CA GLY A 360 0.70 -3.23 22.71
C GLY A 360 -0.12 -4.00 21.67
N LEU A 361 -0.86 -3.29 20.82
CA LEU A 361 -1.71 -3.86 19.78
C LEU A 361 -1.00 -4.01 18.43
N SER A 362 0.16 -3.38 18.26
CA SER A 362 0.95 -3.47 17.04
C SER A 362 1.91 -4.66 17.10
N VAL A 363 1.91 -5.48 16.07
CA VAL A 363 2.67 -6.73 16.01
C VAL A 363 3.25 -6.93 14.61
N SER A 364 4.54 -7.23 14.51
CA SER A 364 5.16 -7.79 13.32
C SER A 364 5.49 -9.26 13.55
N ARG A 365 4.95 -10.17 12.74
CA ARG A 365 5.24 -11.60 12.83
C ARG A 365 6.63 -11.97 12.30
N VAL A 366 7.22 -11.10 11.47
CA VAL A 366 8.59 -11.23 11.00
C VAL A 366 9.57 -10.74 12.07
N GLY A 367 9.24 -9.64 12.73
CA GLY A 367 9.98 -9.11 13.87
C GLY A 367 11.46 -8.85 13.56
N GLY A 368 12.33 -9.22 14.47
CA GLY A 368 13.77 -8.96 14.36
C GLY A 368 14.48 -9.60 13.17
N ALA A 369 13.86 -10.51 12.42
CA ALA A 369 14.41 -11.01 11.15
C ALA A 369 14.41 -9.92 10.05
N ALA A 370 13.51 -8.94 10.18
CA ALA A 370 13.42 -7.77 9.28
C ALA A 370 14.25 -6.57 9.78
N GLN A 371 15.13 -6.75 10.76
CA GLN A 371 15.99 -5.68 11.27
C GLN A 371 17.45 -5.98 11.01
N THR A 372 18.23 -4.93 10.72
CA THR A 372 19.69 -5.02 10.78
C THR A 372 20.16 -5.32 12.21
N LYS A 373 21.36 -5.88 12.36
CA LYS A 373 21.93 -6.13 13.69
C LYS A 373 22.08 -4.84 14.50
N ALA A 374 22.37 -3.72 13.83
CA ALA A 374 22.47 -2.41 14.45
C ALA A 374 21.13 -1.97 15.07
N MET A 375 20.05 -1.98 14.29
CA MET A 375 18.70 -1.64 14.77
C MET A 375 18.26 -2.59 15.88
N LYS A 376 18.46 -3.89 15.73
CA LYS A 376 18.11 -4.89 16.72
C LYS A 376 18.83 -4.68 18.07
N LYS A 377 20.10 -4.21 18.05
CA LYS A 377 20.85 -3.93 19.27
C LYS A 377 20.26 -2.75 20.04
N VAL A 378 19.83 -1.69 19.35
CA VAL A 378 19.31 -0.46 20.00
C VAL A 378 17.83 -0.55 20.33
N ALA A 379 17.05 -1.26 19.53
CA ALA A 379 15.59 -1.38 19.70
C ALA A 379 15.15 -2.64 20.46
N GLY A 380 16.08 -3.52 20.83
CA GLY A 380 15.77 -4.86 21.38
C GLY A 380 14.89 -4.86 22.63
N THR A 381 15.05 -3.90 23.52
CA THR A 381 14.24 -3.75 24.76
C THR A 381 13.15 -2.70 24.61
N LEU A 382 13.22 -1.82 23.63
CA LEU A 382 12.36 -0.63 23.51
C LEU A 382 10.86 -0.96 23.53
N LYS A 383 10.46 -2.02 22.84
CA LYS A 383 9.05 -2.45 22.82
C LYS A 383 8.57 -2.87 24.22
N LEU A 384 9.41 -3.59 24.96
CA LEU A 384 9.11 -4.02 26.32
C LEU A 384 9.08 -2.81 27.28
N ASP A 385 10.06 -1.92 27.18
CA ASP A 385 10.15 -0.70 27.98
C ASP A 385 8.91 0.19 27.77
N MET A 386 8.48 0.33 26.52
CA MET A 386 7.26 1.09 26.17
C MET A 386 5.98 0.42 26.66
N ALA A 387 5.88 -0.91 26.61
CA ALA A 387 4.73 -1.63 27.14
C ALA A 387 4.63 -1.46 28.67
N GLN A 388 5.74 -1.63 29.39
CA GLN A 388 5.83 -1.40 30.84
C GLN A 388 5.50 0.05 31.20
N PHE A 389 6.02 1.01 30.43
CA PHE A 389 5.69 2.43 30.63
C PHE A 389 4.17 2.67 30.54
N ARG A 390 3.48 2.10 29.54
CA ARG A 390 2.03 2.26 29.40
C ARG A 390 1.24 1.67 30.56
N GLU A 391 1.66 0.52 31.09
CA GLU A 391 1.06 -0.08 32.27
C GLU A 391 1.26 0.80 33.51
N LEU A 392 2.47 1.32 33.71
CA LEU A 392 2.79 2.22 34.80
C LEU A 392 2.08 3.56 34.70
N GLU A 393 1.97 4.13 33.49
CA GLU A 393 1.25 5.38 33.23
C GLU A 393 -0.23 5.24 33.60
N ALA A 394 -0.88 4.13 33.19
CA ALA A 394 -2.26 3.84 33.56
C ALA A 394 -2.42 3.68 35.07
N PHE A 395 -1.48 2.99 35.72
CA PHE A 395 -1.49 2.82 37.20
C PHE A 395 -1.27 4.14 37.95
N ALA A 396 -0.36 4.99 37.45
CA ALA A 396 -0.05 6.29 38.07
C ALA A 396 -1.24 7.25 38.09
N GLN A 397 -2.20 7.12 37.18
CA GLN A 397 -3.43 7.90 37.18
C GLN A 397 -4.35 7.60 38.38
N PHE A 398 -4.21 6.42 38.99
CA PHE A 398 -5.07 5.97 40.09
C PHE A 398 -4.38 5.99 41.47
N GLY A 399 -3.05 6.17 41.53
CA GLY A 399 -2.28 6.07 42.80
C GLY A 399 -1.36 7.27 43.00
N SER A 400 -1.31 7.78 44.26
CA SER A 400 -0.57 8.98 44.63
C SER A 400 0.88 8.74 45.08
N ASP A 401 1.23 7.55 45.53
CA ASP A 401 2.56 7.27 46.12
C ASP A 401 3.31 6.21 45.29
N LEU A 402 4.06 6.68 44.30
CA LEU A 402 4.99 5.85 43.54
C LEU A 402 6.38 5.86 44.21
N ASP A 403 7.01 4.70 44.32
CA ASP A 403 8.40 4.63 44.75
C ASP A 403 9.35 5.31 43.72
N LYS A 404 10.55 5.68 44.17
CA LYS A 404 11.53 6.41 43.35
C LYS A 404 11.97 5.66 42.09
N ALA A 405 11.95 4.32 42.14
CA ALA A 405 12.35 3.51 40.96
C ALA A 405 11.27 3.57 39.87
N THR A 406 10.02 3.41 40.29
CA THR A 406 8.84 3.54 39.39
C THR A 406 8.74 4.96 38.79
N GLN A 407 8.99 6.00 39.61
CA GLN A 407 9.03 7.39 39.09
C GLN A 407 10.09 7.57 38.01
N ARG A 408 11.31 7.08 38.22
CA ARG A 408 12.37 7.15 37.19
C ARG A 408 12.02 6.40 35.94
N GLN A 409 11.36 5.26 36.05
CA GLN A 409 10.92 4.47 34.90
C GLN A 409 9.83 5.19 34.12
N LEU A 410 8.90 5.86 34.79
CA LEU A 410 7.89 6.72 34.15
C LEU A 410 8.52 7.91 33.43
N GLU A 411 9.43 8.63 34.09
CA GLU A 411 10.13 9.78 33.52
C GLU A 411 10.91 9.39 32.28
N ARG A 412 11.61 8.24 32.31
CA ARG A 412 12.29 7.70 31.13
C ARG A 412 11.32 7.33 30.02
N GLY A 413 10.18 6.72 30.37
CA GLY A 413 9.13 6.38 29.41
C GLY A 413 8.57 7.60 28.69
N TYR A 414 8.31 8.71 29.37
CA TYR A 414 7.88 9.96 28.74
C TYR A 414 8.92 10.49 27.73
N ARG A 415 10.21 10.41 28.07
CA ARG A 415 11.30 10.82 27.14
C ARG A 415 11.40 9.89 25.94
N LEU A 416 11.18 8.59 26.11
CA LEU A 416 11.13 7.63 25.00
C LEU A 416 9.92 7.89 24.10
N VAL A 417 8.76 8.24 24.66
CA VAL A 417 7.60 8.67 23.85
C VAL A 417 7.95 9.91 23.02
N GLU A 418 8.63 10.89 23.64
CA GLU A 418 8.96 12.14 22.97
C GLU A 418 9.94 11.93 21.81
N ILE A 419 10.99 11.12 21.99
CA ILE A 419 11.95 10.85 20.90
C ILE A 419 11.35 10.02 19.77
N LEU A 420 10.28 9.26 20.03
CA LEU A 420 9.56 8.49 19.02
C LEU A 420 8.56 9.33 18.22
N LYS A 421 8.22 10.55 18.67
CA LYS A 421 7.39 11.47 17.91
C LYS A 421 8.12 11.91 16.65
N GLN A 422 7.36 12.12 15.59
CA GLN A 422 7.90 12.48 14.28
C GLN A 422 6.88 13.30 13.48
N PRO A 423 7.28 14.43 12.86
CA PRO A 423 6.42 15.19 11.97
C PRO A 423 6.07 14.40 10.71
N GLN A 424 4.94 14.73 10.09
CA GLN A 424 4.55 14.17 8.79
C GLN A 424 5.52 14.58 7.69
N TYR A 425 5.75 13.67 6.74
CA TYR A 425 6.56 13.90 5.54
C TYR A 425 8.03 14.24 5.83
N GLN A 426 8.51 13.73 6.95
CA GLN A 426 9.90 13.84 7.37
C GLN A 426 10.43 12.48 7.84
N PRO A 427 10.52 11.50 6.93
CA PRO A 427 11.10 10.21 7.27
C PRO A 427 12.56 10.37 7.67
N VAL A 428 13.01 9.58 8.63
CA VAL A 428 14.37 9.61 9.17
C VAL A 428 15.16 8.44 8.57
N PRO A 429 16.34 8.66 7.97
CA PRO A 429 17.21 7.59 7.50
C PRO A 429 17.63 6.64 8.62
N ALA A 430 17.78 5.35 8.32
CA ALA A 430 18.01 4.29 9.30
C ALA A 430 19.23 4.53 10.21
N GLU A 431 20.33 5.05 9.68
CA GLU A 431 21.53 5.39 10.47
C GLU A 431 21.27 6.49 11.51
N LYS A 432 20.38 7.44 11.20
CA LYS A 432 19.98 8.49 12.13
C LYS A 432 18.97 7.98 13.17
N GLU A 433 18.03 7.13 12.74
CA GLU A 433 17.12 6.44 13.67
C GLU A 433 17.90 5.65 14.72
N ILE A 434 18.93 4.91 14.30
CA ILE A 434 19.80 4.13 15.19
C ILE A 434 20.46 5.04 16.21
N VAL A 435 20.97 6.22 15.82
CA VAL A 435 21.58 7.17 16.75
C VAL A 435 20.57 7.75 17.74
N SER A 436 19.37 8.15 17.27
CA SER A 436 18.30 8.66 18.13
C SER A 436 17.85 7.62 19.15
N LEU A 437 17.62 6.39 18.70
CA LEU A 437 17.21 5.28 19.55
C LEU A 437 18.31 4.86 20.53
N PHE A 438 19.57 4.92 20.09
CA PHE A 438 20.72 4.66 20.96
C PHE A 438 20.76 5.69 22.11
N ALA A 439 20.60 6.98 21.80
CA ALA A 439 20.56 8.02 22.82
C ALA A 439 19.44 7.77 23.85
N GLY A 440 18.24 7.36 23.41
CA GLY A 440 17.14 6.97 24.27
C GLY A 440 17.42 5.74 25.13
N ALA A 441 17.91 4.67 24.49
CA ALA A 441 18.15 3.39 25.16
C ALA A 441 19.29 3.45 26.19
N TYR A 442 20.32 4.23 25.94
CA TYR A 442 21.52 4.33 26.79
C TYR A 442 21.47 5.48 27.80
N GLY A 443 20.32 6.16 27.98
CA GLY A 443 20.10 7.12 29.05
C GLY A 443 20.63 8.53 28.81
N TYR A 444 21.03 8.88 27.59
CA TYR A 444 21.47 10.24 27.23
C TYR A 444 20.37 11.30 27.35
N LEU A 445 19.10 10.86 27.41
CA LEU A 445 17.94 11.73 27.54
C LEU A 445 17.53 11.98 28.99
N ASP A 446 18.04 11.18 29.97
CA ASP A 446 17.52 11.14 31.34
C ASP A 446 17.70 12.45 32.12
N GLU A 447 18.70 13.27 31.75
CA GLU A 447 18.99 14.55 32.41
C GLU A 447 18.17 15.74 31.87
N TRP A 448 17.50 15.54 30.70
CA TRP A 448 16.82 16.64 30.01
C TRP A 448 15.32 16.63 30.30
N PRO A 449 14.67 17.83 30.36
CA PRO A 449 13.23 17.92 30.47
C PRO A 449 12.56 17.36 29.20
N VAL A 450 11.36 16.79 29.36
CA VAL A 450 10.62 16.14 28.27
C VAL A 450 10.41 17.11 27.09
N GLU A 451 10.09 18.37 27.40
CA GLU A 451 9.84 19.42 26.41
C GLU A 451 11.08 19.77 25.57
N GLY A 452 12.26 19.47 26.06
CA GLY A 452 13.53 19.70 25.39
C GLY A 452 14.01 18.56 24.49
N ILE A 453 13.37 17.40 24.53
CA ILE A 453 13.87 16.18 23.83
C ILE A 453 13.83 16.35 22.31
N ALA A 454 12.78 16.95 21.75
CA ALA A 454 12.69 17.19 20.32
C ALA A 454 13.81 18.09 19.78
N GLU A 455 14.14 19.14 20.54
CA GLU A 455 15.26 20.04 20.17
C GLU A 455 16.62 19.37 20.40
N TYR A 456 16.75 18.54 21.45
CA TYR A 456 17.93 17.72 21.69
C TYR A 456 18.19 16.79 20.51
N GLU A 457 17.19 16.04 20.05
CA GLU A 457 17.31 15.13 18.91
C GLU A 457 17.73 15.88 17.65
N LYS A 458 17.07 16.99 17.34
CA LYS A 458 17.38 17.80 16.16
C LYS A 458 18.84 18.27 16.15
N GLN A 459 19.28 18.91 17.24
CA GLN A 459 20.64 19.41 17.33
C GLN A 459 21.67 18.28 17.38
N MET A 460 21.33 17.16 18.02
CA MET A 460 22.18 15.95 18.02
C MET A 460 22.41 15.40 16.62
N LEU A 461 21.35 15.28 15.82
CA LEU A 461 21.46 14.78 14.45
C LEU A 461 22.22 15.76 13.55
N GLU A 462 22.01 17.07 13.68
CA GLU A 462 22.78 18.11 12.99
C GLU A 462 24.27 18.08 13.38
N PHE A 463 24.56 17.87 14.65
CA PHE A 463 25.93 17.70 15.15
C PHE A 463 26.60 16.43 14.59
N MET A 464 25.86 15.33 14.56
CA MET A 464 26.35 14.07 13.98
C MET A 464 26.64 14.22 12.48
N GLU A 465 25.78 14.90 11.73
CA GLU A 465 25.99 15.15 10.30
C GLU A 465 27.18 16.05 10.03
N SER A 466 27.37 17.09 10.84
CA SER A 466 28.45 18.05 10.62
C SER A 466 29.83 17.55 11.05
N LYS A 467 29.92 16.78 12.13
CA LYS A 467 31.20 16.40 12.73
C LYS A 467 31.51 14.91 12.64
N TYR A 468 30.50 14.08 12.58
CA TYR A 468 30.61 12.62 12.64
C TYR A 468 29.93 11.94 11.42
N ALA A 469 29.94 12.59 10.25
CA ALA A 469 29.38 12.04 9.02
C ALA A 469 29.95 10.65 8.66
N ASP A 470 31.25 10.45 8.88
CA ASP A 470 31.90 9.15 8.66
C ASP A 470 31.37 8.07 9.58
N LEU A 471 30.97 8.43 10.83
CA LEU A 471 30.37 7.49 11.77
C LEU A 471 28.97 7.07 11.34
N LEU A 472 28.15 8.00 10.84
CA LEU A 472 26.85 7.68 10.27
C LEU A 472 26.99 6.74 9.06
N LYS A 473 27.96 7.01 8.20
CA LYS A 473 28.27 6.14 7.06
C LYS A 473 28.73 4.75 7.52
N GLU A 474 29.58 4.66 8.52
CA GLU A 474 30.06 3.40 9.08
C GLU A 474 28.89 2.57 9.66
N ILE A 475 27.93 3.21 10.36
CA ILE A 475 26.69 2.56 10.84
C ILE A 475 25.86 2.00 9.68
N LYS A 476 25.71 2.78 8.61
CA LYS A 476 24.97 2.38 7.42
C LYS A 476 25.62 1.20 6.69
N ASP A 477 26.94 1.25 6.49
CA ASP A 477 27.68 0.28 5.69
C ASP A 477 27.86 -1.05 6.45
N GLU A 478 28.18 -1.01 7.75
CA GLU A 478 28.37 -2.22 8.56
C GLU A 478 27.06 -2.93 8.95
N ASN A 479 25.94 -2.21 8.97
CA ASN A 479 24.64 -2.74 9.42
C ASN A 479 24.66 -3.43 10.81
N GLN A 480 25.72 -3.15 11.60
CA GLN A 480 25.91 -3.66 12.96
C GLN A 480 26.65 -2.62 13.81
N ILE A 481 26.43 -2.64 15.12
CA ILE A 481 27.17 -1.83 16.08
C ILE A 481 28.19 -2.74 16.76
N SER A 482 29.43 -2.76 16.26
CA SER A 482 30.56 -3.40 16.89
C SER A 482 30.94 -2.65 18.18
N ASP A 483 31.71 -3.28 19.08
CA ASP A 483 32.15 -2.63 20.33
C ASP A 483 33.00 -1.37 20.06
N ALA A 484 33.78 -1.38 18.96
CA ALA A 484 34.54 -0.23 18.52
C ALA A 484 33.62 0.92 18.05
N LEU A 485 32.60 0.58 17.28
CA LEU A 485 31.61 1.54 16.76
C LEU A 485 30.75 2.10 17.91
N GLU A 486 30.35 1.25 18.85
CA GLU A 486 29.66 1.68 20.07
C GLU A 486 30.50 2.67 20.89
N GLY A 487 31.81 2.40 21.04
CA GLY A 487 32.74 3.31 21.71
C GLY A 487 32.84 4.68 21.02
N LYS A 488 32.88 4.70 19.67
CA LYS A 488 32.87 5.94 18.89
C LYS A 488 31.56 6.70 19.06
N LEU A 489 30.41 5.98 19.03
CA LEU A 489 29.09 6.58 19.17
C LEU A 489 28.90 7.19 20.57
N LYS A 490 29.28 6.46 21.63
CA LYS A 490 29.26 6.99 23.00
C LYS A 490 30.11 8.26 23.13
N LYS A 491 31.33 8.25 22.60
CA LYS A 491 32.21 9.43 22.61
C LYS A 491 31.59 10.63 21.89
N ALA A 492 30.95 10.41 20.74
CA ALA A 492 30.27 11.46 19.98
C ALA A 492 29.08 12.06 20.76
N LEU A 493 28.30 11.19 21.42
CA LEU A 493 27.15 11.62 22.24
C LEU A 493 27.58 12.32 23.54
N ASP A 494 28.68 11.86 24.19
CA ASP A 494 29.25 12.52 25.36
C ASP A 494 29.77 13.91 25.00
N GLU A 495 30.40 14.06 23.83
CA GLU A 495 30.83 15.35 23.33
C GLU A 495 29.64 16.27 23.06
N PHE A 496 28.59 15.76 22.35
CA PHE A 496 27.38 16.51 22.10
C PHE A 496 26.72 16.98 23.41
N LYS A 497 26.62 16.10 24.39
CA LYS A 497 26.07 16.40 25.72
C LYS A 497 26.78 17.59 26.39
N SER A 498 28.07 17.78 26.16
CA SER A 498 28.86 18.88 26.72
C SER A 498 28.59 20.24 26.05
N VAL A 499 28.04 20.24 24.83
CA VAL A 499 27.78 21.47 24.04
C VAL A 499 26.32 21.81 23.91
N PHE A 500 25.44 20.85 24.18
CA PHE A 500 23.99 21.06 24.09
C PHE A 500 23.54 22.07 25.16
N GLN A 501 22.78 23.05 24.74
CA GLN A 501 22.10 24.01 25.62
C GLN A 501 20.60 23.83 25.47
N PRO A 502 19.89 23.45 26.55
CA PRO A 502 18.44 23.37 26.47
C PRO A 502 17.85 24.75 26.14
N PRO A 503 16.75 24.80 25.39
CA PRO A 503 16.07 26.06 25.12
C PRO A 503 15.73 26.74 26.44
N THR A 504 16.13 28.00 26.60
CA THR A 504 15.71 28.83 27.73
C THR A 504 14.21 28.96 27.69
N GLN A 505 13.53 28.63 28.77
CA GLN A 505 12.08 28.78 28.97
C GLN A 505 11.63 30.21 28.80
#